data_ce7f48af52e2ea882726f5aa30f18187
#
_entry.id   ce7f48af52e2ea882726f5aa30f18187
#
_cell.length_a   1.000
_cell.length_b   1.000
_cell.length_c   1.000
_cell.angle_alpha   90.00
_cell.angle_beta   90.00
_cell.angle_gamma   90.00
#
_symmetry.space_group_name_H-M   'P 1'
#
loop_
_entity.id
_entity.type
_entity.pdbx_description
1 polymer ?
#
loop_
_entity_poly.entity_id
_entity_poly.type
_entity_poly.pdbx_seq_one_letter_code
_entity_poly.pdbx_strand_id
1 'polypeptide(L)'
;MDRKEKILIIAEGERAEADFFKQLSTVFGVRFQICCFKANIYCLYQRMKELDFNAEVKDVLREARPELSELDENYAYTYLVFDLDPHHTNRNETRSLLQIVKDNCGKAVEMSEYFNNESDPTVGKLYINYPMMESYRACNSVFDPDYRNEYVKIEEITRFKKYVNSKKLSGKHLKDYTREDFSALMRMNVYKLALLRKNQWQPVSYSEYCNLSESSALLDMQTSLIEAEEKIAVLNTSLFLLLDYYGNQNGFYEQTIMKTMNS
;
A
#
# COMPACT_ATOMS: atom_id res chain seq x y z
N MET A 1 -15.46 22.79 17.14
CA MET A 1 -15.48 21.31 16.99
C MET A 1 -14.93 21.01 15.63
N ASP A 2 -13.67 20.64 15.54
CA ASP A 2 -13.09 20.18 14.27
C ASP A 2 -13.84 18.91 13.87
N ARG A 3 -14.64 18.99 12.81
CA ARG A 3 -15.15 17.81 12.14
C ARG A 3 -13.92 17.07 11.61
N LYS A 4 -13.48 16.03 12.30
CA LYS A 4 -12.46 15.14 11.73
C LYS A 4 -13.04 14.59 10.43
N GLU A 5 -12.34 14.88 9.34
CA GLU A 5 -12.71 14.43 8.01
C GLU A 5 -12.83 12.90 8.02
N LYS A 6 -13.87 12.39 7.33
CA LYS A 6 -14.04 10.95 7.16
C LYS A 6 -13.22 10.51 5.95
N ILE A 7 -12.46 9.46 6.13
CA ILE A 7 -11.64 8.84 5.08
C ILE A 7 -12.21 7.46 4.77
N LEU A 8 -12.53 7.22 3.50
CA LEU A 8 -12.89 5.90 3.02
C LEU A 8 -11.61 5.12 2.66
N ILE A 9 -11.48 3.91 3.19
CA ILE A 9 -10.47 2.95 2.76
C ILE A 9 -11.18 1.78 2.10
N ILE A 10 -10.87 1.55 0.84
CA ILE A 10 -11.31 0.39 0.08
C ILE A 10 -10.13 -0.60 0.10
N ALA A 11 -10.28 -1.70 0.84
CA ALA A 11 -9.22 -2.69 1.03
C ALA A 11 -9.56 -4.01 0.35
N GLU A 12 -8.55 -4.76 -0.04
CA GLU A 12 -8.70 -6.07 -0.67
C GLU A 12 -9.38 -7.07 0.26
N GLY A 13 -8.85 -7.28 1.45
CA GLY A 13 -9.26 -8.33 2.39
C GLY A 13 -10.05 -7.84 3.59
N GLU A 14 -10.65 -8.79 4.33
CA GLU A 14 -11.57 -8.49 5.44
C GLU A 14 -10.89 -8.38 6.80
N ARG A 15 -9.77 -9.02 7.04
CA ARG A 15 -9.18 -9.16 8.39
C ARG A 15 -7.85 -8.45 8.55
N ALA A 16 -6.86 -8.80 7.75
CA ALA A 16 -5.51 -8.27 7.95
C ALA A 16 -5.46 -6.75 7.75
N GLU A 17 -6.10 -6.26 6.68
CA GLU A 17 -6.20 -4.85 6.35
C GLU A 17 -7.09 -4.11 7.36
N ALA A 18 -8.25 -4.68 7.71
CA ALA A 18 -9.15 -4.07 8.68
C ALA A 18 -8.48 -3.94 10.06
N ASP A 19 -7.78 -4.97 10.52
CA ASP A 19 -7.04 -4.93 11.79
C ASP A 19 -5.91 -3.89 11.74
N PHE A 20 -5.20 -3.80 10.61
CA PHE A 20 -4.11 -2.84 10.43
C PHE A 20 -4.63 -1.40 10.47
N PHE A 21 -5.64 -1.08 9.67
CA PHE A 21 -6.20 0.28 9.64
C PHE A 21 -6.93 0.66 10.92
N LYS A 22 -7.55 -0.30 11.62
CA LYS A 22 -8.14 -0.08 12.93
C LYS A 22 -7.08 0.31 13.97
N GLN A 23 -5.93 -0.40 13.97
CA GLN A 23 -4.84 -0.05 14.88
C GLN A 23 -4.22 1.30 14.50
N LEU A 24 -4.03 1.57 13.22
CA LEU A 24 -3.54 2.85 12.73
C LEU A 24 -4.48 4.00 13.12
N SER A 25 -5.80 3.81 12.95
CA SER A 25 -6.85 4.74 13.40
C SER A 25 -6.75 5.03 14.90
N THR A 26 -6.59 3.99 15.70
CA THR A 26 -6.49 4.10 17.16
C THR A 26 -5.25 4.91 17.56
N VAL A 27 -4.11 4.61 16.96
CA VAL A 27 -2.82 5.21 17.32
C VAL A 27 -2.70 6.66 16.86
N PHE A 28 -3.20 6.99 15.69
CA PHE A 28 -3.09 8.35 15.12
C PHE A 28 -4.34 9.20 15.29
N GLY A 29 -5.44 8.63 15.78
CA GLY A 29 -6.69 9.34 16.02
C GLY A 29 -7.39 9.77 14.73
N VAL A 30 -7.15 9.09 13.61
CA VAL A 30 -7.80 9.30 12.30
C VAL A 30 -9.08 8.46 12.23
N ARG A 31 -10.12 8.93 11.58
CA ARG A 31 -11.36 8.18 11.38
C ARG A 31 -11.36 7.53 9.99
N PHE A 32 -11.08 6.25 9.96
CA PHE A 32 -11.24 5.44 8.77
C PHE A 32 -12.59 4.73 8.76
N GLN A 33 -13.30 4.83 7.63
CA GLN A 33 -14.32 3.88 7.26
C GLN A 33 -13.69 2.85 6.33
N ILE A 34 -13.73 1.59 6.70
CA ILE A 34 -13.05 0.53 5.96
C ILE A 34 -14.11 -0.31 5.25
N CYS A 35 -14.05 -0.34 3.93
CA CYS A 35 -14.86 -1.18 3.07
C CYS A 35 -13.99 -2.24 2.41
N CYS A 36 -14.33 -3.51 2.60
CA CYS A 36 -13.57 -4.62 2.03
C CYS A 36 -14.18 -5.03 0.69
N PHE A 37 -13.40 -4.92 -0.37
CA PHE A 37 -13.80 -5.32 -1.73
C PHE A 37 -13.96 -6.84 -1.85
N LYS A 38 -13.22 -7.63 -1.06
CA LYS A 38 -13.20 -9.10 -1.06
C LYS A 38 -12.74 -9.73 -2.37
N ALA A 39 -11.99 -8.98 -3.16
CA ALA A 39 -11.36 -9.46 -4.37
C ALA A 39 -10.07 -8.68 -4.61
N ASN A 40 -9.16 -9.25 -5.38
CA ASN A 40 -7.87 -8.63 -5.67
C ASN A 40 -7.99 -7.46 -6.67
N ILE A 41 -6.88 -6.73 -6.83
CA ILE A 41 -6.78 -5.59 -7.73
C ILE A 41 -7.16 -5.96 -9.18
N TYR A 42 -6.88 -7.18 -9.62
CA TYR A 42 -7.16 -7.62 -11.00
C TYR A 42 -8.64 -7.84 -11.27
N CYS A 43 -9.40 -8.20 -10.25
CA CYS A 43 -10.87 -8.24 -10.33
C CYS A 43 -11.45 -6.83 -10.43
N LEU A 44 -10.90 -5.87 -9.69
CA LEU A 44 -11.29 -4.47 -9.80
C LEU A 44 -10.91 -3.92 -11.19
N TYR A 45 -9.68 -4.19 -11.64
CA TYR A 45 -9.24 -3.81 -12.99
C TYR A 45 -10.21 -4.31 -14.07
N GLN A 46 -10.60 -5.58 -14.02
CA GLN A 46 -11.50 -6.14 -15.01
C GLN A 46 -12.85 -5.39 -15.06
N ARG A 47 -13.43 -5.09 -13.90
CA ARG A 47 -14.67 -4.32 -13.81
C ARG A 47 -14.51 -2.89 -14.29
N MET A 48 -13.44 -2.21 -13.91
CA MET A 48 -13.16 -0.85 -14.38
C MET A 48 -12.98 -0.81 -15.89
N LYS A 49 -12.32 -1.81 -16.46
CA LYS A 49 -12.11 -1.93 -17.91
C LYS A 49 -13.40 -2.23 -18.68
N GLU A 50 -14.31 -3.04 -18.14
CA GLU A 50 -15.62 -3.28 -18.70
C GLU A 50 -16.48 -2.01 -18.77
N LEU A 51 -16.18 -1.02 -17.93
CA LEU A 51 -16.82 0.28 -17.87
C LEU A 51 -15.97 1.40 -18.51
N ASP A 52 -14.96 1.02 -19.32
CA ASP A 52 -14.02 1.95 -19.98
C ASP A 52 -13.39 2.97 -19.01
N PHE A 53 -13.19 2.59 -17.75
CA PHE A 53 -12.74 3.45 -16.64
C PHE A 53 -13.62 4.71 -16.47
N ASN A 54 -14.91 4.60 -16.77
CA ASN A 54 -15.88 5.70 -16.69
C ASN A 54 -16.93 5.46 -15.59
N ALA A 55 -16.50 4.96 -14.44
CA ALA A 55 -17.34 4.72 -13.28
C ALA A 55 -16.66 5.14 -12.00
N GLU A 56 -17.42 5.64 -11.03
CA GLU A 56 -16.89 5.85 -9.69
C GLU A 56 -16.60 4.50 -9.02
N VAL A 57 -15.48 4.42 -8.30
CA VAL A 57 -15.09 3.18 -7.59
C VAL A 57 -16.17 2.73 -6.60
N LYS A 58 -16.89 3.67 -5.98
CA LYS A 58 -18.00 3.36 -5.08
C LYS A 58 -19.16 2.65 -5.77
N ASP A 59 -19.46 2.99 -7.02
CA ASP A 59 -20.52 2.34 -7.79
C ASP A 59 -20.12 0.91 -8.14
N VAL A 60 -18.88 0.71 -8.54
CA VAL A 60 -18.33 -0.64 -8.77
C VAL A 60 -18.39 -1.49 -7.49
N LEU A 61 -18.10 -0.88 -6.34
CA LEU A 61 -18.24 -1.57 -5.05
C LEU A 61 -19.70 -1.88 -4.72
N ARG A 62 -20.64 -0.96 -4.95
CA ARG A 62 -22.07 -1.19 -4.69
C ARG A 62 -22.63 -2.35 -5.49
N GLU A 63 -22.21 -2.48 -6.75
CA GLU A 63 -22.60 -3.63 -7.56
C GLU A 63 -22.07 -4.94 -7.00
N ALA A 64 -20.81 -4.95 -6.54
CA ALA A 64 -20.17 -6.12 -5.97
C ALA A 64 -20.67 -6.43 -4.54
N ARG A 65 -21.04 -5.41 -3.78
CA ARG A 65 -21.32 -5.47 -2.34
C ARG A 65 -22.48 -4.53 -1.97
N PRO A 66 -23.72 -4.81 -2.41
CA PRO A 66 -24.88 -3.92 -2.21
C PRO A 66 -25.27 -3.77 -0.72
N GLU A 67 -24.76 -4.63 0.16
CA GLU A 67 -25.00 -4.55 1.60
C GLU A 67 -24.18 -3.46 2.31
N LEU A 68 -23.19 -2.83 1.64
CA LEU A 68 -22.32 -1.81 2.23
C LEU A 68 -22.98 -0.42 2.20
N SER A 69 -23.84 -0.12 3.20
CA SER A 69 -24.50 1.19 3.34
C SER A 69 -23.52 2.36 3.55
N GLU A 70 -22.30 2.07 4.03
CA GLU A 70 -21.25 3.06 4.25
C GLU A 70 -20.84 3.78 2.97
N LEU A 71 -21.03 3.16 1.82
CA LEU A 71 -20.73 3.76 0.50
C LEU A 71 -21.64 4.94 0.14
N ASP A 72 -22.79 5.10 0.83
CA ASP A 72 -23.71 6.21 0.62
C ASP A 72 -23.26 7.49 1.35
N GLU A 73 -22.26 7.39 2.23
CA GLU A 73 -21.75 8.55 2.95
C GLU A 73 -20.78 9.38 2.09
N ASN A 74 -20.65 10.67 2.46
CA ASN A 74 -19.65 11.55 1.88
C ASN A 74 -18.32 11.44 2.63
N TYR A 75 -17.25 11.28 1.87
CA TYR A 75 -15.88 11.22 2.34
C TYR A 75 -15.07 12.38 1.76
N ALA A 76 -14.11 12.86 2.54
CA ALA A 76 -13.17 13.89 2.06
C ALA A 76 -12.04 13.27 1.23
N TYR A 77 -11.70 12.00 1.53
CA TYR A 77 -10.66 11.26 0.84
C TYR A 77 -11.11 9.83 0.62
N THR A 78 -10.73 9.25 -0.51
CA THR A 78 -10.91 7.83 -0.82
C THR A 78 -9.54 7.23 -1.13
N TYR A 79 -9.18 6.19 -0.38
CA TYR A 79 -7.94 5.45 -0.57
C TYR A 79 -8.23 3.99 -0.90
N LEU A 80 -7.62 3.51 -1.96
CA LEU A 80 -7.68 2.11 -2.37
C LEU A 80 -6.38 1.44 -1.92
N VAL A 81 -6.48 0.32 -1.23
CA VAL A 81 -5.32 -0.40 -0.71
C VAL A 81 -5.40 -1.85 -1.14
N PHE A 82 -4.52 -2.24 -2.03
CA PHE A 82 -4.47 -3.56 -2.63
C PHE A 82 -3.07 -4.16 -2.56
N ASP A 83 -3.01 -5.46 -2.69
CA ASP A 83 -1.78 -6.20 -2.84
C ASP A 83 -1.41 -6.29 -4.32
N LEU A 84 -0.11 -6.20 -4.64
CA LEU A 84 0.31 -6.45 -6.02
C LEU A 84 -0.02 -7.89 -6.42
N ASP A 85 0.24 -8.85 -5.52
CA ASP A 85 -0.05 -10.28 -5.69
C ASP A 85 0.15 -10.77 -7.13
N PRO A 86 1.30 -10.48 -7.74
CA PRO A 86 1.46 -10.50 -9.19
C PRO A 86 1.40 -11.92 -9.78
N HIS A 87 1.44 -12.95 -8.93
CA HIS A 87 1.33 -14.35 -9.31
C HIS A 87 -0.13 -14.83 -9.42
N HIS A 88 -1.10 -13.94 -9.22
CA HIS A 88 -2.51 -14.31 -9.32
C HIS A 88 -2.85 -14.84 -10.72
N THR A 89 -3.52 -15.99 -10.78
CA THR A 89 -3.87 -16.68 -12.02
C THR A 89 -5.31 -17.18 -12.01
N ASN A 90 -5.89 -17.33 -13.19
CA ASN A 90 -7.12 -18.07 -13.38
C ASN A 90 -6.85 -19.59 -13.44
N ARG A 91 -7.85 -20.40 -13.14
CA ARG A 91 -7.74 -21.88 -12.97
C ARG A 91 -7.15 -22.63 -14.16
N ASN A 92 -7.13 -22.06 -15.36
CA ASN A 92 -6.66 -22.74 -16.60
C ASN A 92 -5.43 -22.03 -17.20
N GLU A 93 -4.59 -21.43 -16.36
CA GLU A 93 -3.43 -20.69 -16.82
C GLU A 93 -2.32 -21.60 -17.35
N THR A 94 -1.84 -21.33 -18.55
CA THR A 94 -0.78 -22.10 -19.22
C THR A 94 0.51 -21.30 -19.43
N ARG A 95 0.49 -20.00 -19.15
CA ARG A 95 1.65 -19.12 -19.29
C ARG A 95 2.67 -19.38 -18.18
N SER A 96 3.92 -19.03 -18.42
CA SER A 96 4.94 -19.06 -17.38
C SER A 96 4.63 -18.06 -16.25
N LEU A 97 5.09 -18.33 -15.03
CA LEU A 97 4.91 -17.45 -13.90
C LEU A 97 5.40 -16.03 -14.20
N LEU A 98 6.54 -15.88 -14.87
CA LEU A 98 7.11 -14.58 -15.24
C LEU A 98 6.20 -13.81 -16.21
N GLN A 99 5.59 -14.48 -17.20
CA GLN A 99 4.64 -13.83 -18.10
C GLN A 99 3.39 -13.35 -17.37
N ILE A 100 2.86 -14.17 -16.47
CA ILE A 100 1.71 -13.81 -15.64
C ILE A 100 2.02 -12.56 -14.81
N VAL A 101 3.17 -12.56 -14.14
CA VAL A 101 3.62 -11.46 -13.31
C VAL A 101 3.75 -10.17 -14.13
N LYS A 102 4.35 -10.22 -15.32
CA LYS A 102 4.48 -9.05 -16.21
C LYS A 102 3.12 -8.50 -16.64
N ASP A 103 2.20 -9.36 -17.06
CA ASP A 103 0.84 -8.95 -17.46
C ASP A 103 0.08 -8.32 -16.29
N ASN A 104 0.22 -8.88 -15.10
CA ASN A 104 -0.43 -8.35 -13.93
C ASN A 104 0.17 -7.01 -13.48
N CYS A 105 1.49 -6.83 -13.58
CA CYS A 105 2.11 -5.52 -13.37
C CYS A 105 1.58 -4.47 -14.35
N GLY A 106 1.43 -4.81 -15.64
CA GLY A 106 0.85 -3.88 -16.62
C GLY A 106 -0.57 -3.42 -16.26
N LYS A 107 -1.43 -4.33 -15.80
CA LYS A 107 -2.78 -3.97 -15.30
C LYS A 107 -2.72 -3.06 -14.07
N ALA A 108 -1.79 -3.33 -13.16
CA ALA A 108 -1.61 -2.51 -11.97
C ALA A 108 -1.11 -1.10 -12.32
N VAL A 109 -0.30 -0.93 -13.38
CA VAL A 109 0.11 0.39 -13.90
C VAL A 109 -1.12 1.15 -14.41
N GLU A 110 -1.95 0.56 -15.28
CA GLU A 110 -3.19 1.20 -15.75
C GLU A 110 -4.09 1.65 -14.58
N MET A 111 -4.21 0.82 -13.55
CA MET A 111 -4.98 1.15 -12.33
C MET A 111 -4.36 2.31 -11.56
N SER A 112 -3.04 2.34 -11.43
CA SER A 112 -2.36 3.41 -10.67
C SER A 112 -2.38 4.76 -11.39
N GLU A 113 -2.41 4.76 -12.72
CA GLU A 113 -2.58 5.98 -13.51
C GLU A 113 -3.99 6.55 -13.36
N TYR A 114 -5.01 5.69 -13.32
CA TYR A 114 -6.39 6.12 -13.14
C TYR A 114 -6.66 6.59 -11.70
N PHE A 115 -6.28 5.80 -10.69
CA PHE A 115 -6.50 6.11 -9.28
C PHE A 115 -5.32 6.89 -8.68
N ASN A 116 -5.09 8.11 -9.15
CA ASN A 116 -3.99 8.96 -8.71
C ASN A 116 -4.47 10.32 -8.18
N ASN A 117 -5.67 10.41 -7.65
CA ASN A 117 -6.23 11.66 -7.14
C ASN A 117 -6.90 11.47 -5.77
N GLU A 118 -6.14 11.69 -4.71
CA GLU A 118 -6.64 11.59 -3.33
C GLU A 118 -7.65 12.69 -2.98
N SER A 119 -7.54 13.85 -3.62
CA SER A 119 -8.43 15.00 -3.37
C SER A 119 -9.79 14.86 -4.04
N ASP A 120 -9.93 13.93 -4.98
CA ASP A 120 -11.20 13.59 -5.61
C ASP A 120 -11.72 12.27 -5.02
N PRO A 121 -12.69 12.30 -4.10
CA PRO A 121 -13.19 11.09 -3.46
C PRO A 121 -13.95 10.16 -4.41
N THR A 122 -14.28 10.60 -5.63
CA THR A 122 -14.91 9.76 -6.66
C THR A 122 -13.90 8.89 -7.39
N VAL A 123 -12.69 9.41 -7.58
CA VAL A 123 -11.55 8.69 -8.17
C VAL A 123 -10.75 7.99 -7.08
N GLY A 124 -10.20 8.76 -6.14
CA GLY A 124 -9.35 8.24 -5.07
C GLY A 124 -7.90 8.00 -5.47
N LYS A 125 -7.10 7.54 -4.51
CA LYS A 125 -5.69 7.22 -4.70
C LYS A 125 -5.40 5.76 -4.35
N LEU A 126 -4.70 5.09 -5.24
CA LEU A 126 -4.33 3.67 -5.10
C LEU A 126 -2.96 3.52 -4.43
N TYR A 127 -2.92 2.69 -3.40
CA TYR A 127 -1.70 2.19 -2.75
C TYR A 127 -1.58 0.70 -3.02
N ILE A 128 -0.44 0.28 -3.54
CA ILE A 128 -0.15 -1.13 -3.83
C ILE A 128 0.97 -1.60 -2.94
N ASN A 129 0.70 -2.62 -2.13
CA ASN A 129 1.71 -3.25 -1.30
C ASN A 129 2.55 -4.26 -2.10
N TYR A 130 3.85 -4.27 -1.88
CA TYR A 130 4.80 -5.10 -2.62
C TYR A 130 5.44 -6.15 -1.70
N PRO A 131 5.19 -7.44 -1.89
CA PRO A 131 4.18 -7.99 -2.81
C PRO A 131 2.76 -7.97 -2.23
N MET A 132 2.59 -7.81 -0.91
CA MET A 132 1.30 -7.86 -0.22
C MET A 132 1.31 -7.08 1.09
N MET A 133 0.12 -6.94 1.71
CA MET A 133 -0.09 -6.17 2.95
C MET A 133 0.87 -6.55 4.06
N GLU A 134 1.15 -7.83 4.26
CA GLU A 134 2.05 -8.30 5.30
C GLU A 134 3.50 -7.83 5.14
N SER A 135 3.85 -7.14 4.05
CA SER A 135 5.19 -6.54 3.84
C SER A 135 5.64 -5.61 4.99
N TYR A 136 4.69 -5.00 5.74
CA TYR A 136 5.04 -4.24 6.93
C TYR A 136 5.77 -5.07 8.01
N ARG A 137 5.61 -6.40 8.00
CA ARG A 137 6.28 -7.32 8.93
C ARG A 137 7.69 -7.69 8.51
N ALA A 138 8.11 -7.34 7.31
CA ALA A 138 9.47 -7.60 6.83
C ALA A 138 10.51 -6.66 7.46
N CYS A 139 10.06 -5.60 8.09
CA CYS A 139 10.88 -4.57 8.73
C CYS A 139 10.66 -4.58 10.25
N ASN A 140 11.70 -4.38 11.02
CA ASN A 140 11.57 -4.19 12.47
C ASN A 140 10.92 -2.84 12.80
N SER A 141 10.19 -2.78 13.91
CA SER A 141 9.62 -1.53 14.43
C SER A 141 10.67 -0.58 15.04
N VAL A 142 11.93 -0.96 14.96
CA VAL A 142 13.12 -0.15 15.30
C VAL A 142 13.91 0.02 14.01
N PHE A 143 14.85 0.96 13.97
CA PHE A 143 15.70 1.13 12.80
C PHE A 143 16.36 -0.19 12.36
N ASP A 144 16.02 -0.63 11.15
CA ASP A 144 16.48 -1.90 10.58
C ASP A 144 17.21 -1.66 9.26
N PRO A 145 18.55 -1.51 9.30
CA PRO A 145 19.33 -1.28 8.09
C PRO A 145 19.30 -2.46 7.11
N ASP A 146 18.99 -3.66 7.58
CA ASP A 146 18.94 -4.85 6.72
C ASP A 146 17.68 -4.86 5.84
N TYR A 147 16.64 -4.11 6.22
CA TYR A 147 15.43 -3.95 5.39
C TYR A 147 15.76 -3.39 3.99
N ARG A 148 16.86 -2.66 3.80
CA ARG A 148 17.34 -2.23 2.48
C ARG A 148 17.50 -3.39 1.49
N ASN A 149 17.84 -4.59 2.00
CA ASN A 149 18.10 -5.80 1.23
C ASN A 149 16.87 -6.72 1.10
N GLU A 150 15.72 -6.34 1.66
CA GLU A 150 14.51 -7.15 1.57
C GLU A 150 13.91 -7.10 0.17
N TYR A 151 14.05 -8.23 -0.53
CA TYR A 151 13.48 -8.53 -1.83
C TYR A 151 12.90 -9.93 -1.79
N VAL A 152 11.90 -10.20 -2.61
CA VAL A 152 11.35 -11.53 -2.82
C VAL A 152 11.52 -11.93 -4.28
N LYS A 153 12.06 -13.12 -4.52
CA LYS A 153 12.13 -13.68 -5.86
C LYS A 153 10.76 -14.11 -6.34
N ILE A 154 10.52 -13.98 -7.63
CA ILE A 154 9.23 -14.35 -8.24
C ILE A 154 8.87 -15.81 -7.94
N GLU A 155 9.83 -16.72 -7.98
CA GLU A 155 9.62 -18.14 -7.66
C GLU A 155 9.25 -18.41 -6.20
N GLU A 156 9.54 -17.48 -5.28
CA GLU A 156 9.29 -17.59 -3.84
C GLU A 156 8.07 -16.80 -3.35
N ILE A 157 7.43 -16.05 -4.24
CA ILE A 157 6.40 -15.08 -3.88
C ILE A 157 5.22 -15.72 -3.14
N THR A 158 4.82 -16.94 -3.54
CA THR A 158 3.74 -17.70 -2.88
C THR A 158 4.06 -18.08 -1.43
N ARG A 159 5.34 -18.04 -1.05
CA ARG A 159 5.82 -18.35 0.31
C ARG A 159 6.06 -17.11 1.15
N PHE A 160 5.98 -15.93 0.56
CA PHE A 160 6.33 -14.66 1.23
C PHE A 160 5.55 -14.44 2.53
N LYS A 161 4.24 -14.67 2.52
CA LYS A 161 3.39 -14.53 3.72
C LYS A 161 3.87 -15.42 4.88
N LYS A 162 4.26 -16.66 4.58
CA LYS A 162 4.83 -17.57 5.59
C LYS A 162 6.17 -17.08 6.08
N TYR A 163 7.00 -16.58 5.19
CA TYR A 163 8.32 -16.02 5.52
C TYR A 163 8.22 -14.84 6.48
N VAL A 164 7.44 -13.80 6.16
CA VAL A 164 7.32 -12.62 7.02
C VAL A 164 6.61 -12.92 8.35
N ASN A 165 5.66 -13.85 8.36
CA ASN A 165 5.03 -14.31 9.59
C ASN A 165 6.00 -15.06 10.51
N SER A 166 7.04 -15.72 9.97
CA SER A 166 8.06 -16.39 10.76
C SER A 166 9.08 -15.41 11.34
N LYS A 167 9.31 -14.28 10.70
CA LYS A 167 10.27 -13.26 11.16
C LYS A 167 9.90 -12.64 12.50
N LYS A 168 8.60 -12.47 12.82
CA LYS A 168 8.08 -11.88 14.08
C LYS A 168 8.98 -10.74 14.61
N LEU A 169 9.26 -9.81 13.75
CA LEU A 169 10.38 -8.88 13.87
C LEU A 169 10.39 -8.05 15.16
N SER A 170 9.26 -7.81 15.79
CA SER A 170 9.20 -7.08 17.05
C SER A 170 8.77 -7.93 18.25
N GLY A 171 8.39 -9.18 18.02
CA GLY A 171 7.71 -9.98 19.06
C GLY A 171 6.32 -9.43 19.44
N LYS A 172 5.94 -8.28 18.92
CA LYS A 172 4.66 -7.58 19.22
C LYS A 172 3.55 -8.08 18.31
N HIS A 173 2.35 -8.16 18.86
CA HIS A 173 1.14 -8.26 18.04
C HIS A 173 0.77 -6.89 17.48
N LEU A 174 0.13 -6.85 16.30
CA LEU A 174 -0.28 -5.60 15.66
C LEU A 174 -1.07 -4.67 16.59
N LYS A 175 -1.96 -5.23 17.42
CA LYS A 175 -2.75 -4.48 18.43
C LYS A 175 -1.90 -3.75 19.48
N ASP A 176 -0.64 -4.14 19.63
CA ASP A 176 0.30 -3.56 20.59
C ASP A 176 1.25 -2.54 19.94
N TYR A 177 1.07 -2.27 18.63
CA TYR A 177 1.88 -1.27 17.93
C TYR A 177 1.54 0.13 18.39
N THR A 178 2.56 0.87 18.76
CA THR A 178 2.50 2.27 19.18
C THR A 178 2.71 3.23 18.01
N ARG A 179 2.62 4.53 18.29
CA ARG A 179 2.94 5.58 17.32
C ARG A 179 4.39 5.51 16.87
N GLU A 180 5.30 5.21 17.80
CA GLU A 180 6.73 5.03 17.54
C GLU A 180 6.99 3.86 16.61
N ASP A 181 6.31 2.72 16.82
CA ASP A 181 6.41 1.56 15.96
C ASP A 181 5.99 1.89 14.52
N PHE A 182 4.82 2.49 14.35
CA PHE A 182 4.35 2.90 13.02
C PHE A 182 5.24 3.97 12.38
N SER A 183 5.75 4.93 13.16
CA SER A 183 6.69 5.95 12.67
C SER A 183 7.99 5.31 12.19
N ALA A 184 8.50 4.31 12.88
CA ALA A 184 9.68 3.56 12.45
C ALA A 184 9.41 2.79 11.15
N LEU A 185 8.26 2.14 11.02
CA LEU A 185 7.85 1.46 9.79
C LEU A 185 7.72 2.44 8.60
N MET A 186 7.06 3.58 8.80
CA MET A 186 6.96 4.63 7.77
C MET A 186 8.35 5.10 7.32
N ARG A 187 9.24 5.37 8.28
CA ARG A 187 10.61 5.80 8.02
C ARG A 187 11.37 4.77 7.19
N MET A 188 11.32 3.50 7.57
CA MET A 188 12.01 2.44 6.84
C MET A 188 11.50 2.29 5.41
N ASN A 189 10.17 2.41 5.21
CA ASN A 189 9.59 2.35 3.89
C ASN A 189 9.94 3.59 3.04
N VAL A 190 10.03 4.79 3.62
CA VAL A 190 10.54 6.00 2.92
C VAL A 190 12.03 5.86 2.57
N TYR A 191 12.86 5.30 3.46
CA TYR A 191 14.26 5.03 3.14
C TYR A 191 14.40 4.01 2.01
N LYS A 192 13.57 2.95 2.04
CA LYS A 192 13.52 1.96 0.96
C LYS A 192 13.11 2.59 -0.36
N LEU A 193 12.11 3.47 -0.34
CA LEU A 193 11.67 4.23 -1.50
C LEU A 193 12.81 5.10 -2.07
N ALA A 194 13.54 5.81 -1.22
CA ALA A 194 14.69 6.62 -1.63
C ALA A 194 15.83 5.74 -2.20
N LEU A 195 16.08 4.57 -1.62
CA LEU A 195 17.03 3.61 -2.16
C LEU A 195 16.62 3.15 -3.56
N LEU A 196 15.38 2.76 -3.75
CA LEU A 196 14.89 2.21 -5.01
C LEU A 196 14.88 3.26 -6.13
N ARG A 197 14.54 4.50 -5.82
CA ARG A 197 14.38 5.58 -6.80
C ARG A 197 15.64 6.43 -7.02
N LYS A 198 16.51 6.53 -6.03
CA LYS A 198 17.70 7.40 -6.05
C LYS A 198 19.00 6.68 -5.68
N ASN A 199 18.94 5.39 -5.37
CA ASN A 199 20.07 4.61 -4.82
C ASN A 199 20.67 5.22 -3.52
N GLN A 200 19.79 5.75 -2.65
CA GLN A 200 20.18 6.41 -1.41
C GLN A 200 19.35 5.86 -0.23
N TRP A 201 20.04 5.27 0.76
CA TRP A 201 19.41 4.78 1.99
C TRP A 201 19.46 5.89 3.06
N GLN A 202 18.56 6.86 2.95
CA GLN A 202 18.48 8.01 3.85
C GLN A 202 17.09 8.64 3.84
N PRO A 203 16.77 9.50 4.85
CA PRO A 203 15.55 10.27 4.79
C PRO A 203 15.58 11.26 3.62
N VAL A 204 14.41 11.58 3.11
CA VAL A 204 14.21 12.59 2.07
C VAL A 204 13.26 13.66 2.57
N SER A 205 13.33 14.86 2.00
CA SER A 205 12.38 15.94 2.31
C SER A 205 10.95 15.56 1.89
N TYR A 206 9.94 16.25 2.45
CA TYR A 206 8.55 15.99 2.09
C TYR A 206 8.30 16.18 0.59
N SER A 207 8.87 17.23 0.00
CA SER A 207 8.75 17.49 -1.45
C SER A 207 9.38 16.37 -2.29
N GLU A 208 10.53 15.83 -1.87
CA GLU A 208 11.14 14.68 -2.53
C GLU A 208 10.29 13.41 -2.36
N TYR A 209 9.77 13.17 -1.15
CA TYR A 209 8.88 12.05 -0.88
C TYR A 209 7.67 12.06 -1.82
N CYS A 210 6.99 13.19 -1.99
CA CYS A 210 5.84 13.31 -2.90
C CYS A 210 6.21 12.89 -4.34
N ASN A 211 7.39 13.30 -4.84
CA ASN A 211 7.86 12.91 -6.17
C ASN A 211 8.26 11.43 -6.26
N LEU A 212 8.79 10.85 -5.18
CA LEU A 212 9.26 9.47 -5.17
C LEU A 212 8.12 8.46 -4.96
N SER A 213 7.08 8.85 -4.23
CA SER A 213 5.94 7.98 -3.84
C SER A 213 4.84 7.91 -4.90
N GLU A 214 5.02 8.54 -6.04
CA GLU A 214 4.08 8.48 -7.15
C GLU A 214 3.91 7.02 -7.60
N SER A 215 2.65 6.54 -7.62
CA SER A 215 2.33 5.11 -7.70
C SER A 215 2.73 4.46 -9.01
N SER A 216 2.53 5.14 -10.15
CA SER A 216 2.88 4.59 -11.47
C SER A 216 4.38 4.44 -11.61
N ALA A 217 5.15 5.46 -11.23
CA ALA A 217 6.61 5.43 -11.28
C ALA A 217 7.23 4.39 -10.32
N LEU A 218 6.57 4.11 -9.20
CA LEU A 218 6.98 3.03 -8.30
C LEU A 218 6.71 1.65 -8.89
N LEU A 219 5.57 1.48 -9.57
CA LEU A 219 5.25 0.25 -10.31
C LEU A 219 6.20 0.00 -11.47
N ASP A 220 6.52 1.02 -12.25
CA ASP A 220 7.50 0.93 -13.35
C ASP A 220 8.86 0.45 -12.85
N MET A 221 9.29 0.96 -11.70
CA MET A 221 10.53 0.52 -11.06
C MET A 221 10.44 -0.95 -10.60
N GLN A 222 9.33 -1.38 -9.99
CA GLN A 222 9.11 -2.77 -9.60
C GLN A 222 9.07 -3.69 -10.84
N THR A 223 8.42 -3.27 -11.90
CA THR A 223 8.37 -4.00 -13.18
C THR A 223 9.78 -4.15 -13.77
N SER A 224 10.58 -3.10 -13.75
CA SER A 224 11.98 -3.14 -14.19
C SER A 224 12.83 -4.13 -13.38
N LEU A 225 12.63 -4.19 -12.05
CA LEU A 225 13.31 -5.18 -11.19
C LEU A 225 12.87 -6.62 -11.52
N ILE A 226 11.59 -6.82 -11.81
CA ILE A 226 11.07 -8.13 -12.21
C ILE A 226 11.70 -8.56 -13.54
N GLU A 227 11.81 -7.65 -14.49
CA GLU A 227 12.36 -7.94 -15.80
C GLU A 227 13.86 -8.24 -15.78
N ALA A 228 14.61 -7.48 -14.99
CA ALA A 228 16.07 -7.58 -14.95
C ALA A 228 16.58 -8.65 -13.98
N GLU A 229 15.87 -8.88 -12.86
CA GLU A 229 16.40 -9.64 -11.74
C GLU A 229 15.40 -10.68 -11.17
N GLU A 230 14.23 -10.83 -11.77
CA GLU A 230 13.15 -11.73 -11.35
C GLU A 230 12.80 -11.61 -9.86
N LYS A 231 12.83 -10.36 -9.34
CA LYS A 231 12.54 -10.07 -7.93
C LYS A 231 11.67 -8.83 -7.76
N ILE A 232 11.01 -8.74 -6.62
CA ILE A 232 10.21 -7.58 -6.17
C ILE A 232 10.87 -7.01 -4.93
N ALA A 233 11.02 -5.69 -4.87
CA ALA A 233 11.46 -5.02 -3.65
C ALA A 233 10.30 -4.99 -2.65
N VAL A 234 10.54 -5.46 -1.43
CA VAL A 234 9.51 -5.46 -0.38
C VAL A 234 9.26 -4.04 0.09
N LEU A 235 8.01 -3.58 -0.03
CA LEU A 235 7.60 -2.22 0.34
C LEU A 235 6.12 -2.20 0.75
N ASN A 236 5.81 -1.56 1.88
CA ASN A 236 4.42 -1.36 2.32
C ASN A 236 3.99 0.08 2.09
N THR A 237 3.24 0.32 1.02
CA THR A 237 2.74 1.66 0.67
C THR A 237 1.52 2.09 1.47
N SER A 238 0.81 1.16 2.12
CA SER A 238 -0.31 1.51 3.02
C SER A 238 0.11 2.46 4.14
N LEU A 239 1.40 2.43 4.52
CA LEU A 239 1.97 3.34 5.50
C LEU A 239 2.08 4.78 4.98
N PHE A 240 2.14 4.97 3.67
CA PHE A 240 2.24 6.29 3.03
C PHE A 240 0.92 7.07 3.11
N LEU A 241 -0.21 6.37 3.25
CA LEU A 241 -1.52 6.99 3.40
C LEU A 241 -1.55 8.08 4.48
N LEU A 242 -0.91 7.85 5.62
CA LEU A 242 -0.85 8.87 6.68
C LEU A 242 0.12 10.01 6.36
N LEU A 243 1.22 9.73 5.64
CA LEU A 243 2.15 10.75 5.18
C LEU A 243 1.48 11.68 4.17
N ASP A 244 0.67 11.13 3.28
CA ASP A 244 -0.11 11.91 2.31
C ASP A 244 -1.25 12.67 2.99
N TYR A 245 -2.01 12.04 3.88
CA TYR A 245 -3.12 12.65 4.59
C TYR A 245 -2.71 13.84 5.47
N TYR A 246 -1.67 13.66 6.27
CA TYR A 246 -1.17 14.74 7.11
C TYR A 246 -0.26 15.70 6.36
N GLY A 247 0.44 15.21 5.34
CA GLY A 247 1.41 15.99 4.60
C GLY A 247 2.47 16.59 5.53
N ASN A 248 2.74 17.87 5.32
CA ASN A 248 3.62 18.63 6.20
C ASN A 248 2.86 19.42 7.30
N GLN A 249 1.58 19.10 7.53
CA GLN A 249 0.77 19.79 8.55
C GLN A 249 1.39 19.53 9.93
N ASN A 250 1.54 20.63 10.70
CA ASN A 250 2.10 20.61 12.04
C ASN A 250 3.47 19.89 12.17
N GLY A 251 4.25 19.82 11.07
CA GLY A 251 5.53 19.15 11.04
C GLY A 251 5.41 17.60 11.16
N PHE A 252 4.28 17.03 10.77
CA PHE A 252 4.04 15.58 10.90
C PHE A 252 5.11 14.76 10.17
N TYR A 253 5.42 15.14 8.92
CA TYR A 253 6.42 14.43 8.12
C TYR A 253 7.80 14.50 8.77
N GLU A 254 8.24 15.68 9.16
CA GLU A 254 9.55 15.92 9.81
C GLU A 254 9.67 15.13 11.11
N GLN A 255 8.64 15.14 11.95
CA GLN A 255 8.62 14.41 13.22
C GLN A 255 8.62 12.90 13.03
N THR A 256 8.03 12.42 11.93
CA THR A 256 7.88 10.99 11.63
C THR A 256 9.11 10.45 10.89
N ILE A 257 9.59 11.16 9.88
CA ILE A 257 10.62 10.67 8.95
C ILE A 257 12.01 11.22 9.26
N MET A 258 12.11 12.55 9.53
CA MET A 258 13.42 13.22 9.67
C MET A 258 14.00 13.15 11.07
N LYS A 259 13.17 12.85 12.09
CA LYS A 259 13.65 12.75 13.47
C LYS A 259 14.68 11.60 13.56
N THR A 260 15.94 11.97 13.74
CA THR A 260 17.00 11.00 14.06
C THR A 260 16.64 10.29 15.36
N MET A 261 16.70 8.97 15.35
CA MET A 261 16.68 8.22 16.59
C MET A 261 18.00 8.54 17.30
N ASN A 262 17.91 9.31 18.36
CA ASN A 262 19.05 9.42 19.28
C ASN A 262 19.33 8.00 19.78
N SER A 263 20.53 7.51 19.40
CA SER A 263 21.12 6.24 19.80
C SER A 263 21.12 6.07 21.32
#